data_8c9ff9a8eedfc63fb58a2383626eee31
#
_entry.id   8c9ff9a8eedfc63fb58a2383626eee31
#
_cell.length_a   1.000
_cell.length_b   1.000
_cell.length_c   1.000
_cell.angle_alpha   90.00
_cell.angle_beta   90.00
_cell.angle_gamma   90.00
#
_symmetry.space_group_name_H-M   'P 1'
#
loop_
_entity.id
_entity.type
_entity.pdbx_description
1 polymer ?
#
loop_
_entity_poly.entity_id
_entity_poly.type
_entity_poly.pdbx_seq_one_letter_code
_entity_poly.pdbx_strand_id
1 'polypeptide(L)'
;MPKTNRLPHIDALRGLAMLMVVYSHLLTFSMGGITPSPVGQFMNELMLPLFFFISGFCMFKSNFVLTLKGWGRQVVAKTQAILIPTVVMFALFMLYSQNDMLFYLFRYDKSGYWFTWVLFQIVLTFLFFEVVASHFQQQVVKFLVRILPLFLFLIFSRVVGYESQAAVLFEWVKVKEFYLYFLIGYYTHCWSPYILHFLNRDWANASLLILSVLSYLIIGGVNR
;
A
#
# COMPACT_ATOMS: atom_id res chain seq x y z
N MET A 1 -8.40 17.86 -22.94
CA MET A 1 -7.96 16.96 -21.87
C MET A 1 -8.90 17.19 -20.68
N PRO A 2 -9.60 16.19 -20.12
CA PRO A 2 -10.43 16.41 -18.95
C PRO A 2 -9.51 16.86 -17.81
N LYS A 3 -9.87 17.95 -17.14
CA LYS A 3 -9.20 18.41 -15.92
C LYS A 3 -9.27 17.28 -14.89
N THR A 4 -8.17 16.62 -14.63
CA THR A 4 -8.07 15.72 -13.49
C THR A 4 -8.32 16.58 -12.26
N ASN A 5 -9.40 16.32 -11.54
CA ASN A 5 -9.63 16.94 -10.24
C ASN A 5 -8.51 16.50 -9.30
N ARG A 6 -7.44 17.29 -9.27
CA ARG A 6 -6.36 17.10 -8.29
C ARG A 6 -6.92 17.37 -6.91
N LEU A 7 -6.60 16.49 -5.98
CA LEU A 7 -6.99 16.61 -4.58
C LEU A 7 -5.75 17.07 -3.79
N PRO A 8 -5.60 18.38 -3.50
CA PRO A 8 -4.37 18.93 -2.90
C PRO A 8 -3.98 18.25 -1.59
N HIS A 9 -4.96 17.84 -0.78
CA HIS A 9 -4.72 17.13 0.47
C HIS A 9 -4.11 15.74 0.26
N ILE A 10 -4.44 15.04 -0.83
CA ILE A 10 -3.84 13.74 -1.16
C ILE A 10 -2.42 13.94 -1.67
N ASP A 11 -2.16 14.98 -2.45
CA ASP A 11 -0.81 15.31 -2.89
C ASP A 11 0.08 15.72 -1.70
N ALA A 12 -0.46 16.46 -0.71
CA ALA A 12 0.23 16.77 0.54
C ALA A 12 0.54 15.52 1.37
N LEU A 13 -0.41 14.58 1.50
CA LEU A 13 -0.18 13.31 2.20
C LEU A 13 0.89 12.46 1.51
N ARG A 14 0.93 12.45 0.17
CA ARG A 14 2.01 11.78 -0.58
C ARG A 14 3.37 12.41 -0.31
N GLY A 15 3.44 13.73 -0.30
CA GLY A 15 4.65 14.46 0.04
C GLY A 15 5.14 14.11 1.44
N LEU A 16 4.24 14.12 2.43
CA LEU A 16 4.54 13.74 3.81
C LEU A 16 5.05 12.30 3.90
N ALA A 17 4.35 11.35 3.28
CA ALA A 17 4.77 9.95 3.26
C ALA A 17 6.15 9.77 2.62
N MET A 18 6.46 10.53 1.53
CA MET A 18 7.77 10.50 0.91
C MET A 18 8.86 11.05 1.83
N LEU A 19 8.60 12.15 2.55
CA LEU A 19 9.53 12.69 3.53
C LEU A 19 9.84 11.68 4.65
N MET A 20 8.83 10.94 5.14
CA MET A 20 9.03 9.88 6.13
C MET A 20 9.93 8.76 5.58
N VAL A 21 9.75 8.35 4.32
CA VAL A 21 10.60 7.33 3.66
C VAL A 21 12.04 7.82 3.55
N VAL A 22 12.25 9.05 3.07
CA VAL A 22 13.60 9.63 2.96
C VAL A 22 14.28 9.69 4.33
N TYR A 23 13.55 10.14 5.36
CA TYR A 23 14.06 10.19 6.73
C TYR A 23 14.46 8.79 7.24
N SER A 24 13.61 7.79 7.05
CA SER A 24 13.91 6.41 7.45
C SER A 24 15.15 5.86 6.74
N HIS A 25 15.29 6.11 5.44
CA HIS A 25 16.46 5.68 4.68
C HIS A 25 17.74 6.39 5.11
N LEU A 26 17.68 7.69 5.41
CA LEU A 26 18.82 8.43 5.96
C LEU A 26 19.29 7.84 7.29
N LEU A 27 18.38 7.53 8.21
CA LEU A 27 18.72 6.89 9.48
C LEU A 27 19.37 5.52 9.26
N THR A 28 18.79 4.71 8.37
CA THR A 28 19.25 3.32 8.17
C THR A 28 20.58 3.25 7.44
N PHE A 29 20.75 4.02 6.35
CA PHE A 29 21.91 3.87 5.46
C PHE A 29 23.04 4.87 5.72
N SER A 30 22.73 6.08 6.23
CA SER A 30 23.73 7.13 6.43
C SER A 30 24.20 7.27 7.87
N MET A 31 23.35 6.89 8.84
CA MET A 31 23.65 7.04 10.27
C MET A 31 23.90 5.70 10.98
N GLY A 32 24.12 4.62 10.24
CA GLY A 32 24.50 3.31 10.80
C GLY A 32 23.40 2.61 11.60
N GLY A 33 22.13 2.90 11.31
CA GLY A 33 21.00 2.21 11.96
C GLY A 33 20.78 2.66 13.42
N ILE A 34 20.97 3.94 13.71
CA ILE A 34 20.65 4.50 15.02
C ILE A 34 19.23 4.11 15.40
N THR A 35 19.06 3.58 16.62
CA THR A 35 17.72 3.27 17.16
C THR A 35 16.83 4.50 17.03
N PRO A 36 15.73 4.41 16.29
CA PRO A 36 14.91 5.57 16.05
C PRO A 36 14.30 6.07 17.36
N SER A 37 14.22 7.39 17.51
CA SER A 37 13.45 8.00 18.59
C SER A 37 11.99 7.50 18.55
N PRO A 38 11.19 7.65 19.62
CA PRO A 38 9.77 7.27 19.60
C PRO A 38 9.00 7.87 18.40
N VAL A 39 9.35 9.10 18.01
CA VAL A 39 8.80 9.75 16.81
C VAL A 39 9.26 9.04 15.54
N GLY A 40 10.52 8.65 15.45
CA GLY A 40 11.06 7.91 14.31
C GLY A 40 10.43 6.52 14.18
N GLN A 41 10.16 5.83 15.28
CA GLN A 41 9.43 4.55 15.29
C GLN A 41 8.01 4.73 14.75
N PHE A 42 7.27 5.71 15.26
CA PHE A 42 5.94 6.05 14.78
C PHE A 42 5.93 6.37 13.28
N MET A 43 6.90 7.16 12.80
CA MET A 43 7.03 7.47 11.37
C MET A 43 7.28 6.21 10.53
N ASN A 44 8.14 5.31 10.98
CA ASN A 44 8.43 4.04 10.29
C ASN A 44 7.20 3.13 10.21
N GLU A 45 6.41 3.06 11.27
CA GLU A 45 5.18 2.26 11.30
C GLU A 45 4.06 2.85 10.42
N LEU A 46 4.00 4.19 10.32
CA LEU A 46 2.94 4.87 9.59
C LEU A 46 3.21 4.99 8.08
N MET A 47 4.47 5.18 7.66
CA MET A 47 4.81 5.55 6.28
C MET A 47 4.28 4.56 5.24
N LEU A 48 4.46 3.26 5.47
CA LEU A 48 4.08 2.22 4.51
C LEU A 48 2.55 2.03 4.44
N PRO A 49 1.83 1.85 5.57
CA PRO A 49 0.37 1.85 5.56
C PRO A 49 -0.23 3.06 4.86
N LEU A 50 0.34 4.25 5.09
CA LEU A 50 -0.11 5.49 4.47
C LEU A 50 0.07 5.47 2.94
N PHE A 51 1.21 4.96 2.44
CA PHE A 51 1.42 4.82 0.99
C PHE A 51 0.43 3.87 0.32
N PHE A 52 0.18 2.72 0.94
CA PHE A 52 -0.79 1.76 0.40
C PHE A 52 -2.21 2.30 0.46
N PHE A 53 -2.56 3.00 1.54
CA PHE A 53 -3.84 3.71 1.68
C PHE A 53 -4.03 4.75 0.55
N ILE A 54 -3.06 5.63 0.35
CA ILE A 54 -3.11 6.65 -0.70
C ILE A 54 -3.20 6.00 -2.09
N SER A 55 -2.48 4.92 -2.32
CA SER A 55 -2.52 4.18 -3.58
C SER A 55 -3.91 3.61 -3.85
N GLY A 56 -4.55 3.02 -2.84
CA GLY A 56 -5.92 2.54 -2.93
C GLY A 56 -6.93 3.68 -3.14
N PHE A 57 -6.78 4.77 -2.40
CA PHE A 57 -7.61 5.97 -2.55
C PHE A 57 -7.60 6.50 -3.99
N CYS A 58 -6.45 6.53 -4.62
CA CYS A 58 -6.29 7.00 -6.00
C CYS A 58 -6.76 6.00 -7.06
N MET A 59 -6.98 4.75 -6.70
CA MET A 59 -7.52 3.75 -7.63
C MET A 59 -9.02 3.87 -7.84
N PHE A 60 -9.75 4.49 -6.90
CA PHE A 60 -11.19 4.68 -7.06
C PHE A 60 -11.49 5.63 -8.20
N LYS A 61 -12.42 5.22 -9.07
CA LYS A 61 -13.00 6.06 -10.13
C LYS A 61 -14.50 5.80 -10.17
N SER A 62 -15.29 6.87 -10.05
CA SER A 62 -16.73 6.77 -10.19
C SER A 62 -17.10 6.19 -11.57
N ASN A 63 -18.05 5.26 -11.60
CA ASN A 63 -18.56 4.62 -12.83
C ASN A 63 -17.48 3.89 -13.66
N PHE A 64 -16.41 3.43 -13.02
CA PHE A 64 -15.36 2.70 -13.69
C PHE A 64 -15.79 1.24 -13.90
N VAL A 65 -15.97 0.84 -15.15
CA VAL A 65 -16.17 -0.55 -15.56
C VAL A 65 -14.91 -1.02 -16.26
N LEU A 66 -14.25 -2.00 -15.70
CA LEU A 66 -13.02 -2.55 -16.25
C LEU A 66 -13.32 -3.82 -17.04
N THR A 67 -13.07 -3.77 -18.34
CA THR A 67 -13.12 -4.96 -19.22
C THR A 67 -11.77 -5.68 -19.18
N LEU A 68 -11.73 -6.95 -19.60
CA LEU A 68 -10.49 -7.73 -19.69
C LEU A 68 -9.44 -7.06 -20.60
N LYS A 69 -9.87 -6.48 -21.74
CA LYS A 69 -8.99 -5.69 -22.60
C LYS A 69 -8.48 -4.42 -21.91
N GLY A 70 -9.34 -3.77 -21.12
CA GLY A 70 -8.98 -2.62 -20.31
C GLY A 70 -7.99 -2.99 -19.21
N TRP A 71 -8.16 -4.15 -18.59
CA TRP A 71 -7.21 -4.70 -17.61
C TRP A 71 -5.81 -4.86 -18.22
N GLY A 72 -5.67 -5.53 -19.36
CA GLY A 72 -4.37 -5.68 -20.03
C GLY A 72 -3.68 -4.34 -20.31
N ARG A 73 -4.43 -3.32 -20.74
CA ARG A 73 -3.89 -1.96 -20.93
C ARG A 73 -3.40 -1.34 -19.61
N GLN A 74 -4.15 -1.54 -18.52
CA GLN A 74 -3.76 -1.08 -17.18
C GLN A 74 -2.52 -1.83 -16.66
N VAL A 75 -2.42 -3.14 -16.90
CA VAL A 75 -1.22 -3.94 -16.56
C VAL A 75 0.01 -3.33 -17.22
N VAL A 76 -0.03 -3.10 -18.54
CA VAL A 76 1.10 -2.49 -19.27
C VAL A 76 1.44 -1.11 -18.69
N ALA A 77 0.45 -0.25 -18.47
CA ALA A 77 0.68 1.09 -17.91
C ALA A 77 1.30 1.03 -16.51
N LYS A 78 0.85 0.10 -15.63
CA LYS A 78 1.41 -0.06 -14.28
C LYS A 78 2.79 -0.71 -14.30
N THR A 79 3.05 -1.64 -15.21
CA THR A 79 4.39 -2.19 -15.43
C THR A 79 5.37 -1.08 -15.80
N GLN A 80 5.01 -0.21 -16.73
CA GLN A 80 5.85 0.92 -17.14
C GLN A 80 6.04 1.96 -16.02
N ALA A 81 5.00 2.21 -15.23
CA ALA A 81 5.06 3.26 -14.20
C ALA A 81 5.69 2.81 -12.87
N ILE A 82 5.61 1.53 -12.51
CA ILE A 82 6.06 1.01 -11.22
C ILE A 82 7.17 0.00 -11.40
N LEU A 83 6.94 -1.07 -12.19
CA LEU A 83 7.85 -2.21 -12.24
C LEU A 83 9.15 -1.88 -12.95
N ILE A 84 9.10 -1.24 -14.14
CA ILE A 84 10.31 -0.91 -14.91
C ILE A 84 11.23 0.01 -14.11
N PRO A 85 10.79 1.16 -13.54
CA PRO A 85 11.65 2.00 -12.73
C PRO A 85 12.24 1.25 -11.52
N THR A 86 11.45 0.39 -10.86
CA THR A 86 11.91 -0.41 -9.73
C THR A 86 13.04 -1.35 -10.14
N VAL A 87 12.85 -2.11 -11.21
CA VAL A 87 13.87 -3.07 -11.71
C VAL A 87 15.14 -2.35 -12.15
N VAL A 88 15.02 -1.22 -12.87
CA VAL A 88 16.16 -0.43 -13.31
C VAL A 88 16.94 0.12 -12.12
N MET A 89 16.27 0.75 -11.15
CA MET A 89 16.93 1.30 -9.97
C MET A 89 17.54 0.21 -9.09
N PHE A 90 16.87 -0.92 -8.93
CA PHE A 90 17.41 -2.08 -8.22
C PHE A 90 18.69 -2.61 -8.90
N ALA A 91 18.65 -2.77 -10.22
CA ALA A 91 19.83 -3.23 -10.98
C ALA A 91 21.00 -2.24 -10.87
N LEU A 92 20.74 -0.94 -11.00
CA LEU A 92 21.77 0.11 -10.84
C LEU A 92 22.37 0.09 -9.43
N PHE A 93 21.55 -0.07 -8.40
CA PHE A 93 22.00 -0.16 -7.01
C PHE A 93 22.87 -1.40 -6.78
N MET A 94 22.48 -2.57 -7.33
CA MET A 94 23.27 -3.80 -7.22
C MET A 94 24.61 -3.68 -7.94
N LEU A 95 24.65 -3.08 -9.11
CA LEU A 95 25.89 -2.79 -9.85
C LEU A 95 26.80 -1.84 -9.07
N TYR A 96 26.24 -0.76 -8.51
CA TYR A 96 27.02 0.20 -7.71
C TYR A 96 27.59 -0.44 -6.43
N SER A 97 26.80 -1.24 -5.74
CA SER A 97 27.21 -1.89 -4.49
C SER A 97 28.02 -3.19 -4.68
N GLN A 98 28.25 -3.59 -5.95
CA GLN A 98 28.94 -4.85 -6.31
C GLN A 98 28.32 -6.10 -5.66
N ASN A 99 27.02 -6.08 -5.45
CA ASN A 99 26.26 -7.16 -4.83
C ASN A 99 25.67 -8.09 -5.89
N ASP A 100 25.50 -9.37 -5.51
CA ASP A 100 24.79 -10.34 -6.36
C ASP A 100 23.30 -10.04 -6.39
N MET A 101 22.80 -9.64 -7.57
CA MET A 101 21.39 -9.31 -7.80
C MET A 101 20.46 -10.48 -7.49
N LEU A 102 20.84 -11.71 -7.87
CA LEU A 102 20.03 -12.90 -7.62
C LEU A 102 19.91 -13.19 -6.12
N PHE A 103 21.03 -13.08 -5.40
CA PHE A 103 21.03 -13.26 -3.95
C PHE A 103 20.06 -12.30 -3.25
N TYR A 104 20.09 -11.02 -3.60
CA TYR A 104 19.20 -10.02 -2.99
C TYR A 104 17.73 -10.14 -3.43
N LEU A 105 17.47 -10.69 -4.61
CA LEU A 105 16.09 -10.95 -5.05
C LEU A 105 15.37 -11.96 -4.14
N PHE A 106 16.12 -12.91 -3.57
CA PHE A 106 15.60 -13.92 -2.63
C PHE A 106 15.75 -13.52 -1.16
N ARG A 107 15.96 -12.24 -0.87
CA ARG A 107 15.92 -11.71 0.51
C ARG A 107 14.63 -10.95 0.76
N TYR A 108 14.13 -11.02 1.99
CA TYR A 108 12.91 -10.30 2.42
C TYR A 108 13.02 -8.78 2.34
N ASP A 109 14.20 -8.22 2.50
CA ASP A 109 14.42 -6.78 2.47
C ASP A 109 14.60 -6.22 1.05
N LYS A 110 15.08 -7.04 0.10
CA LYS A 110 15.39 -6.64 -1.29
C LYS A 110 16.04 -5.25 -1.36
N SER A 111 16.89 -4.93 -0.39
CA SER A 111 17.51 -3.60 -0.26
C SER A 111 16.50 -2.43 -0.27
N GLY A 112 15.30 -2.62 0.28
CA GLY A 112 14.24 -1.61 0.32
C GLY A 112 13.31 -1.58 -0.90
N TYR A 113 13.67 -2.23 -2.01
CA TYR A 113 12.84 -2.26 -3.23
C TYR A 113 11.60 -3.17 -3.15
N TRP A 114 11.47 -3.96 -2.08
CA TRP A 114 10.31 -4.83 -1.85
C TRP A 114 8.97 -4.07 -1.85
N PHE A 115 8.96 -2.82 -1.40
CA PHE A 115 7.75 -2.00 -1.31
C PHE A 115 7.06 -1.80 -2.66
N THR A 116 7.81 -1.38 -3.68
CA THR A 116 7.28 -1.15 -5.03
C THR A 116 6.88 -2.46 -5.71
N TRP A 117 7.59 -3.55 -5.41
CA TRP A 117 7.25 -4.89 -5.86
C TRP A 117 5.90 -5.36 -5.28
N VAL A 118 5.70 -5.20 -3.98
CA VAL A 118 4.44 -5.51 -3.27
C VAL A 118 3.30 -4.61 -3.78
N LEU A 119 3.55 -3.30 -3.94
CA LEU A 119 2.56 -2.38 -4.46
C LEU A 119 2.09 -2.78 -5.87
N PHE A 120 3.02 -3.16 -6.74
CA PHE A 120 2.69 -3.63 -8.08
C PHE A 120 1.77 -4.85 -8.04
N GLN A 121 2.08 -5.85 -7.23
CA GLN A 121 1.25 -7.05 -7.06
C GLN A 121 -0.14 -6.72 -6.51
N ILE A 122 -0.23 -5.87 -5.50
CA ILE A 122 -1.51 -5.41 -4.93
C ILE A 122 -2.37 -4.74 -6.00
N VAL A 123 -1.80 -3.83 -6.77
CA VAL A 123 -2.52 -3.12 -7.83
C VAL A 123 -3.00 -4.07 -8.91
N LEU A 124 -2.16 -5.01 -9.36
CA LEU A 124 -2.55 -6.00 -10.38
C LEU A 124 -3.66 -6.91 -9.88
N THR A 125 -3.53 -7.42 -8.65
CA THR A 125 -4.54 -8.27 -8.02
C THR A 125 -5.86 -7.52 -7.91
N PHE A 126 -5.84 -6.30 -7.38
CA PHE A 126 -7.04 -5.48 -7.27
C PHE A 126 -7.71 -5.24 -8.63
N LEU A 127 -6.93 -4.87 -9.66
CA LEU A 127 -7.47 -4.65 -11.02
C LEU A 127 -8.08 -5.92 -11.62
N PHE A 128 -7.49 -7.09 -11.38
CA PHE A 128 -8.05 -8.37 -11.82
C PHE A 128 -9.41 -8.63 -11.17
N PHE A 129 -9.49 -8.50 -9.85
CA PHE A 129 -10.75 -8.68 -9.12
C PHE A 129 -11.78 -7.58 -9.41
N GLU A 130 -11.34 -6.39 -9.84
CA GLU A 130 -12.24 -5.34 -10.35
C GLU A 130 -12.89 -5.74 -11.66
N VAL A 131 -12.18 -6.44 -12.58
CA VAL A 131 -12.80 -7.02 -13.78
C VAL A 131 -13.88 -8.01 -13.39
N VAL A 132 -13.61 -8.90 -12.45
CA VAL A 132 -14.60 -9.87 -11.96
C VAL A 132 -15.78 -9.16 -11.30
N ALA A 133 -15.52 -8.16 -10.44
CA ALA A 133 -16.55 -7.37 -9.77
C ALA A 133 -17.44 -6.61 -10.76
N SER A 134 -16.92 -6.19 -11.90
CA SER A 134 -17.67 -5.45 -12.92
C SER A 134 -18.81 -6.25 -13.56
N HIS A 135 -18.77 -7.60 -13.48
CA HIS A 135 -19.84 -8.46 -13.98
C HIS A 135 -21.07 -8.52 -13.05
N PHE A 136 -20.93 -8.08 -11.84
CA PHE A 136 -22.04 -8.09 -10.87
C PHE A 136 -22.66 -6.70 -10.76
N GLN A 137 -23.99 -6.64 -10.55
CA GLN A 137 -24.70 -5.37 -10.34
C GLN A 137 -24.76 -5.00 -8.84
N GLN A 138 -24.89 -5.99 -7.98
CA GLN A 138 -25.06 -5.81 -6.55
C GLN A 138 -23.79 -5.29 -5.88
N GLN A 139 -23.86 -4.18 -5.15
CA GLN A 139 -22.73 -3.56 -4.46
C GLN A 139 -22.09 -4.47 -3.40
N VAL A 140 -22.91 -5.26 -2.71
CA VAL A 140 -22.43 -6.21 -1.71
C VAL A 140 -21.55 -7.29 -2.35
N VAL A 141 -21.96 -7.82 -3.52
CA VAL A 141 -21.16 -8.83 -4.25
C VAL A 141 -19.85 -8.22 -4.73
N LYS A 142 -19.87 -7.00 -5.27
CA LYS A 142 -18.64 -6.29 -5.66
C LYS A 142 -17.68 -6.11 -4.48
N PHE A 143 -18.22 -5.76 -3.32
CA PHE A 143 -17.42 -5.64 -2.09
C PHE A 143 -16.77 -6.98 -1.71
N LEU A 144 -17.54 -8.07 -1.69
CA LEU A 144 -17.05 -9.41 -1.37
C LEU A 144 -15.97 -9.87 -2.36
N VAL A 145 -16.18 -9.63 -3.67
CA VAL A 145 -15.19 -9.97 -4.71
C VAL A 145 -13.87 -9.21 -4.50
N ARG A 146 -13.91 -7.93 -4.12
CA ARG A 146 -12.69 -7.14 -3.87
C ARG A 146 -11.95 -7.54 -2.58
N ILE A 147 -12.66 -8.10 -1.60
CA ILE A 147 -12.04 -8.62 -0.36
C ILE A 147 -11.49 -10.03 -0.56
N LEU A 148 -12.02 -10.80 -1.50
CA LEU A 148 -11.63 -12.19 -1.74
C LEU A 148 -10.10 -12.41 -1.83
N PRO A 149 -9.29 -11.55 -2.49
CA PRO A 149 -7.84 -11.70 -2.51
C PRO A 149 -7.21 -11.78 -1.12
N LEU A 150 -7.74 -11.05 -0.13
CA LEU A 150 -7.22 -11.09 1.23
C LEU A 150 -7.31 -12.51 1.82
N PHE A 151 -8.45 -13.18 1.63
CA PHE A 151 -8.64 -14.57 2.07
C PHE A 151 -7.79 -15.55 1.27
N LEU A 152 -7.67 -15.35 -0.05
CA LEU A 152 -6.81 -16.18 -0.90
C LEU A 152 -5.34 -16.08 -0.47
N PHE A 153 -4.83 -14.89 -0.18
CA PHE A 153 -3.48 -14.71 0.34
C PHE A 153 -3.29 -15.32 1.73
N LEU A 154 -4.31 -15.27 2.60
CA LEU A 154 -4.29 -15.93 3.91
C LEU A 154 -4.15 -17.44 3.75
N ILE A 155 -5.00 -18.07 2.93
CA ILE A 155 -4.97 -19.51 2.68
C ILE A 155 -3.64 -19.90 2.02
N PHE A 156 -3.24 -19.16 0.99
CA PHE A 156 -2.05 -19.45 0.22
C PHE A 156 -0.77 -19.38 1.07
N SER A 157 -0.67 -18.37 1.95
CA SER A 157 0.46 -18.24 2.87
C SER A 157 0.55 -19.37 3.89
N ARG A 158 -0.59 -20.00 4.23
CA ARG A 158 -0.62 -21.18 5.11
C ARG A 158 -0.18 -22.46 4.38
N VAL A 159 -0.57 -22.61 3.11
CA VAL A 159 -0.28 -23.81 2.31
C VAL A 159 1.18 -23.86 1.84
N VAL A 160 1.70 -22.73 1.36
CA VAL A 160 3.06 -22.66 0.78
C VAL A 160 4.12 -22.52 1.86
N GLY A 161 3.75 -22.07 3.05
CA GLY A 161 4.69 -21.76 4.13
C GLY A 161 5.38 -20.40 3.94
N TYR A 162 5.69 -19.76 5.06
CA TYR A 162 6.25 -18.40 5.08
C TYR A 162 7.71 -18.35 4.62
N GLU A 163 8.45 -19.44 4.75
CA GLU A 163 9.90 -19.52 4.48
C GLU A 163 10.23 -20.08 3.10
N SER A 164 9.22 -20.42 2.29
CA SER A 164 9.47 -20.94 0.95
C SER A 164 10.11 -19.86 0.06
N GLN A 165 11.00 -20.27 -0.87
CA GLN A 165 11.63 -19.36 -1.82
C GLN A 165 10.59 -18.53 -2.61
N ALA A 166 9.46 -19.14 -2.95
CA ALA A 166 8.36 -18.45 -3.61
C ALA A 166 7.73 -17.40 -2.72
N ALA A 167 7.52 -17.66 -1.42
CA ALA A 167 7.00 -16.69 -0.48
C ALA A 167 7.92 -15.48 -0.33
N VAL A 168 9.23 -15.72 -0.28
CA VAL A 168 10.25 -14.66 -0.23
C VAL A 168 10.30 -13.87 -1.53
N LEU A 169 10.27 -14.54 -2.69
CA LEU A 169 10.32 -13.88 -4.00
C LEU A 169 9.12 -12.93 -4.20
N PHE A 170 7.92 -13.41 -3.90
CA PHE A 170 6.69 -12.65 -4.10
C PHE A 170 6.26 -11.82 -2.89
N GLU A 171 6.92 -11.95 -1.74
CA GLU A 171 6.60 -11.18 -0.52
C GLU A 171 5.10 -11.30 -0.09
N TRP A 172 4.51 -12.48 -0.24
CA TRP A 172 3.05 -12.65 -0.04
C TRP A 172 2.57 -12.28 1.35
N VAL A 173 3.41 -12.41 2.37
CA VAL A 173 3.09 -11.95 3.72
C VAL A 173 2.82 -10.44 3.72
N LYS A 174 3.70 -9.66 3.09
CA LYS A 174 3.56 -8.22 2.98
C LYS A 174 2.40 -7.83 2.05
N VAL A 175 2.20 -8.58 0.94
CA VAL A 175 1.03 -8.36 0.06
C VAL A 175 -0.27 -8.49 0.85
N LYS A 176 -0.41 -9.55 1.67
CA LYS A 176 -1.58 -9.76 2.53
C LYS A 176 -1.78 -8.61 3.53
N GLU A 177 -0.71 -8.20 4.21
CA GLU A 177 -0.76 -7.14 5.23
C GLU A 177 -1.15 -5.80 4.62
N PHE A 178 -0.51 -5.41 3.54
CA PHE A 178 -0.72 -4.09 2.94
C PHE A 178 -1.94 -4.01 2.02
N TYR A 179 -2.47 -5.14 1.53
CA TYR A 179 -3.70 -5.15 0.75
C TYR A 179 -4.90 -4.59 1.53
N LEU A 180 -4.95 -4.82 2.85
CA LEU A 180 -5.99 -4.25 3.70
C LEU A 180 -5.95 -2.71 3.71
N TYR A 181 -4.78 -2.11 3.89
CA TYR A 181 -4.63 -0.64 3.87
C TYR A 181 -5.00 -0.05 2.51
N PHE A 182 -4.66 -0.75 1.45
CA PHE A 182 -5.06 -0.37 0.09
C PHE A 182 -6.60 -0.39 -0.07
N LEU A 183 -7.28 -1.43 0.40
CA LEU A 183 -8.75 -1.50 0.38
C LEU A 183 -9.40 -0.41 1.23
N ILE A 184 -8.87 -0.14 2.42
CA ILE A 184 -9.35 0.95 3.27
C ILE A 184 -9.25 2.28 2.50
N GLY A 185 -8.13 2.56 1.86
CA GLY A 185 -7.97 3.75 1.02
C GLY A 185 -9.01 3.83 -0.11
N TYR A 186 -9.20 2.73 -0.84
CA TYR A 186 -10.18 2.66 -1.91
C TYR A 186 -11.61 2.96 -1.44
N TYR A 187 -12.03 2.32 -0.34
CA TYR A 187 -13.38 2.53 0.20
C TYR A 187 -13.54 3.88 0.89
N THR A 188 -12.50 4.43 1.48
CA THR A 188 -12.51 5.80 1.98
C THR A 188 -12.85 6.80 0.88
N HIS A 189 -12.28 6.63 -0.32
CA HIS A 189 -12.65 7.48 -1.45
C HIS A 189 -14.06 7.18 -1.96
N CYS A 190 -14.45 5.90 -2.05
CA CYS A 190 -15.79 5.49 -2.47
C CYS A 190 -16.87 6.13 -1.59
N TRP A 191 -16.63 6.18 -0.28
CA TRP A 191 -17.55 6.72 0.72
C TRP A 191 -17.23 8.16 1.13
N SER A 192 -16.31 8.82 0.43
CA SER A 192 -15.89 10.21 0.77
C SER A 192 -17.05 11.20 0.93
N PRO A 193 -18.14 11.16 0.14
CA PRO A 193 -19.27 12.09 0.37
C PRO A 193 -19.92 11.88 1.73
N TYR A 194 -20.07 10.63 2.18
CA TYR A 194 -20.65 10.31 3.48
C TYR A 194 -19.69 10.61 4.63
N ILE A 195 -18.40 10.28 4.44
CA ILE A 195 -17.34 10.54 5.43
C ILE A 195 -17.18 12.05 5.64
N LEU A 196 -17.15 12.85 4.58
CA LEU A 196 -17.05 14.31 4.68
C LEU A 196 -18.27 14.91 5.36
N HIS A 197 -19.47 14.39 5.07
CA HIS A 197 -20.67 14.83 5.77
C HIS A 197 -20.63 14.52 7.27
N PHE A 198 -20.07 13.37 7.64
CA PHE A 198 -19.88 12.99 9.04
C PHE A 198 -18.81 13.86 9.72
N LEU A 199 -17.63 14.05 9.07
CA LEU A 199 -16.53 14.84 9.60
C LEU A 199 -16.79 16.34 9.70
N ASN A 200 -17.78 16.85 8.96
CA ASN A 200 -18.22 18.25 9.11
C ASN A 200 -18.96 18.52 10.42
N ARG A 201 -19.14 17.51 11.27
CA ARG A 201 -19.74 17.68 12.60
C ARG A 201 -18.64 17.77 13.65
N ASP A 202 -18.65 18.86 14.44
CA ASP A 202 -17.62 19.14 15.47
C ASP A 202 -17.46 17.99 16.48
N TRP A 203 -18.58 17.36 16.87
CA TRP A 203 -18.54 16.23 17.80
C TRP A 203 -17.84 14.99 17.21
N ALA A 204 -17.93 14.77 15.89
CA ALA A 204 -17.27 13.65 15.23
C ALA A 204 -15.74 13.84 15.22
N ASN A 205 -15.28 15.05 14.95
CA ASN A 205 -13.87 15.40 15.01
C ASN A 205 -13.32 15.27 16.43
N ALA A 206 -14.07 15.74 17.44
CA ALA A 206 -13.69 15.61 18.84
C ALA A 206 -13.59 14.13 19.26
N SER A 207 -14.56 13.29 18.87
CA SER A 207 -14.55 11.86 19.21
C SER A 207 -13.41 11.10 18.54
N LEU A 208 -13.08 11.41 17.26
CA LEU A 208 -11.94 10.82 16.57
C LEU A 208 -10.60 11.21 17.23
N LEU A 209 -10.47 12.46 17.66
CA LEU A 209 -9.31 12.95 18.35
C LEU A 209 -9.13 12.23 19.72
N ILE A 210 -10.21 12.09 20.48
CA ILE A 210 -10.23 11.37 21.76
C ILE A 210 -9.85 9.90 21.52
N LEU A 211 -10.43 9.22 20.53
CA LEU A 211 -10.12 7.83 20.20
C LEU A 211 -8.65 7.65 19.79
N SER A 212 -8.09 8.59 19.02
CA SER A 212 -6.68 8.53 18.62
C SER A 212 -5.73 8.69 19.82
N VAL A 213 -6.03 9.61 20.74
CA VAL A 213 -5.27 9.79 21.98
C VAL A 213 -5.38 8.56 22.88
N LEU A 214 -6.58 8.01 23.06
CA LEU A 214 -6.79 6.81 23.87
C LEU A 214 -6.06 5.60 23.29
N SER A 215 -6.13 5.39 21.98
CA SER A 215 -5.42 4.29 21.31
C SER A 215 -3.90 4.42 21.49
N TYR A 216 -3.36 5.63 21.37
CA TYR A 216 -1.94 5.90 21.61
C TYR A 216 -1.53 5.61 23.08
N LEU A 217 -2.35 6.01 24.05
CA LEU A 217 -2.09 5.75 25.47
C LEU A 217 -2.15 4.26 25.81
N ILE A 218 -3.11 3.52 25.22
CA ILE A 218 -3.25 2.08 25.44
C ILE A 218 -2.06 1.33 24.82
N ILE A 219 -1.71 1.61 23.58
CA ILE A 219 -0.59 0.95 22.88
C ILE A 219 0.75 1.35 23.50
N GLY A 220 0.93 2.62 23.84
CA GLY A 220 2.14 3.12 24.50
C GLY A 220 2.29 2.65 25.96
N GLY A 221 1.18 2.30 26.64
CA GLY A 221 1.19 1.74 27.99
C GLY A 221 1.51 0.25 28.04
N VAL A 222 1.26 -0.50 26.97
CA VAL A 222 1.56 -1.95 26.87
C VAL A 222 3.04 -2.21 26.58
N ASN A 223 3.75 -1.23 26.00
CA ASN A 223 5.17 -1.35 25.63
C ASN A 223 6.14 -0.72 26.66
N ARG A 224 5.67 -0.39 27.86
CA ARG A 224 6.49 -0.01 29.02
C ARG A 224 6.44 -1.09 30.10
#